data_74ea4c39b91612ecb9da76b7db448683
#
_entry.id   74ea4c39b91612ecb9da76b7db448683
#
_cell.length_a   1.000
_cell.length_b   1.000
_cell.length_c   1.000
_cell.angle_alpha   90.00
_cell.angle_beta   90.00
_cell.angle_gamma   90.00
#
_symmetry.space_group_name_H-M   'P 1'
#
loop_
_entity.id
_entity.type
_entity.pdbx_description
1 polymer ?
#
loop_
_entity_poly.entity_id
_entity_poly.type
_entity_poly.pdbx_seq_one_letter_code
_entity_poly.pdbx_strand_id
1 'polypeptide(L)'
;MHSTRIATFLLGAWMACCVFVDMAALQTLRLASLMMNVAIPAAAEIIQNAGREPMGQLLHHFAAEQYRYYLPLWGMIQLVGILALAGVLYFAAEKRILPQILCLAIFVLVVFQLAINPELAYRGREADFPPGSLSLGTQARVLALAEVWAGVEIVKLIVGAVLAVFLFSFRSTRRSRRSVDPATPVHVG
;
A
#
# COMPACT_ATOMS: atom_id res chain seq x y z
N MET A 1 -9.64 -27.13 1.30
CA MET A 1 -8.21 -26.95 0.93
C MET A 1 -7.97 -25.83 -0.09
N HIS A 2 -8.88 -25.54 -1.02
CA HIS A 2 -8.70 -24.48 -2.02
C HIS A 2 -8.79 -23.07 -1.42
N SER A 3 -9.68 -22.81 -0.48
CA SER A 3 -9.90 -21.49 0.11
C SER A 3 -8.66 -20.89 0.79
N THR A 4 -7.91 -21.69 1.57
CA THR A 4 -6.68 -21.19 2.21
C THR A 4 -5.59 -20.83 1.19
N ARG A 5 -5.51 -21.58 0.07
CA ARG A 5 -4.57 -21.26 -1.02
C ARG A 5 -4.95 -19.96 -1.71
N ILE A 6 -6.25 -19.76 -1.96
CA ILE A 6 -6.77 -18.53 -2.57
C ILE A 6 -6.52 -17.35 -1.64
N ALA A 7 -6.81 -17.48 -0.34
CA ALA A 7 -6.55 -16.42 0.64
C ALA A 7 -5.06 -16.06 0.70
N THR A 8 -4.16 -17.04 0.72
CA THR A 8 -2.71 -16.79 0.72
C THR A 8 -2.25 -16.10 -0.57
N PHE A 9 -2.78 -16.53 -1.71
CA PHE A 9 -2.46 -15.89 -2.99
C PHE A 9 -2.96 -14.44 -3.05
N LEU A 10 -4.22 -14.20 -2.67
CA LEU A 10 -4.80 -12.85 -2.63
C LEU A 10 -4.01 -11.92 -1.70
N LEU A 11 -3.66 -12.41 -0.52
CA LEU A 11 -2.87 -11.64 0.44
C LEU A 11 -1.47 -11.32 -0.10
N GLY A 12 -0.79 -12.31 -0.69
CA GLY A 12 0.54 -12.11 -1.29
C GLY A 12 0.50 -11.14 -2.46
N ALA A 13 -0.48 -11.26 -3.36
CA ALA A 13 -0.68 -10.35 -4.48
C ALA A 13 -0.97 -8.93 -3.98
N TRP A 14 -1.84 -8.77 -2.97
CA TRP A 14 -2.15 -7.48 -2.37
C TRP A 14 -0.90 -6.83 -1.75
N MET A 15 -0.12 -7.56 -0.95
CA MET A 15 1.13 -7.03 -0.36
C MET A 15 2.15 -6.63 -1.44
N ALA A 16 2.32 -7.45 -2.47
CA ALA A 16 3.23 -7.15 -3.57
C ALA A 16 2.80 -5.87 -4.31
N CYS A 17 1.49 -5.69 -4.54
CA CYS A 17 0.95 -4.48 -5.14
C CYS A 17 1.15 -3.25 -4.25
N CYS A 18 1.00 -3.34 -2.92
CA CYS A 18 1.30 -2.24 -2.00
C CYS A 18 2.74 -1.78 -2.16
N VAL A 19 3.70 -2.70 -2.04
CA VAL A 19 5.13 -2.39 -2.19
C VAL A 19 5.43 -1.80 -3.58
N PHE A 20 4.83 -2.36 -4.63
CA PHE A 20 5.03 -1.86 -6.00
C PHE A 20 4.52 -0.43 -6.17
N VAL A 21 3.33 -0.10 -5.66
CA VAL A 21 2.76 1.25 -5.76
C VAL A 21 3.60 2.26 -4.97
N ASP A 22 4.06 1.90 -3.76
CA ASP A 22 4.93 2.76 -2.96
C ASP A 22 6.27 3.02 -3.66
N MET A 23 6.88 1.98 -4.25
CA MET A 23 8.11 2.11 -5.04
C MET A 23 7.89 2.97 -6.28
N ALA A 24 6.78 2.80 -6.99
CA ALA A 24 6.44 3.61 -8.16
C ALA A 24 6.27 5.09 -7.80
N ALA A 25 5.62 5.39 -6.66
CA ALA A 25 5.46 6.74 -6.15
C ALA A 25 6.81 7.40 -5.84
N LEU A 26 7.71 6.69 -5.14
CA LEU A 26 9.07 7.18 -4.87
C LEU A 26 9.86 7.43 -6.14
N GLN A 27 9.73 6.56 -7.15
CA GLN A 27 10.40 6.72 -8.44
C GLN A 27 9.89 7.94 -9.21
N THR A 28 8.60 8.23 -9.16
CA THR A 28 8.01 9.40 -9.83
C THR A 28 8.57 10.71 -9.26
N LEU A 29 8.71 10.81 -7.93
CA LEU A 29 9.31 11.97 -7.29
C LEU A 29 10.80 12.10 -7.61
N ARG A 30 11.53 10.99 -7.65
CA ARG A 30 12.96 10.99 -8.08
C ARG A 30 13.12 11.39 -9.53
N LEU A 31 12.23 10.93 -10.42
CA LEU A 31 12.27 11.26 -11.84
C LEU A 31 12.13 12.77 -12.07
N ALA A 32 11.23 13.45 -11.33
CA ALA A 32 11.11 14.89 -11.40
C ALA A 32 12.41 15.63 -11.08
N SER A 33 13.15 15.18 -10.04
CA SER A 33 14.44 15.76 -9.68
C SER A 33 15.55 15.40 -10.70
N LEU A 34 15.51 14.21 -11.30
CA LEU A 34 16.46 13.80 -12.32
C LEU A 34 16.27 14.57 -13.63
N MET A 35 15.04 14.85 -14.03
CA MET A 35 14.73 15.62 -15.25
C MET A 35 15.36 17.02 -15.24
N MET A 36 15.53 17.62 -14.06
CA MET A 36 16.22 18.91 -13.91
C MET A 36 17.73 18.85 -14.21
N ASN A 37 18.31 17.65 -14.23
CA ASN A 37 19.73 17.41 -14.43
C ASN A 37 20.03 16.68 -15.77
N VAL A 38 19.03 16.43 -16.59
CA VAL A 38 19.20 15.75 -17.88
C VAL A 38 19.90 16.68 -18.85
N ALA A 39 21.01 16.21 -19.43
CA ALA A 39 21.83 16.93 -20.39
C ALA A 39 21.27 16.88 -21.82
N ILE A 40 19.94 16.97 -22.00
CA ILE A 40 19.34 17.09 -23.34
C ILE A 40 19.35 18.57 -23.72
N PRO A 41 20.02 18.98 -24.82
CA PRO A 41 20.19 20.39 -25.17
C PRO A 41 18.87 21.17 -25.25
N ALA A 42 17.84 20.58 -25.86
CA ALA A 42 16.53 21.21 -25.98
C ALA A 42 15.84 21.41 -24.61
N ALA A 43 15.98 20.46 -23.69
CA ALA A 43 15.44 20.60 -22.33
C ALA A 43 16.21 21.64 -21.52
N ALA A 44 17.54 21.68 -21.69
CA ALA A 44 18.39 22.68 -21.05
C ALA A 44 18.04 24.10 -21.48
N GLU A 45 17.75 24.34 -22.76
CA GLU A 45 17.31 25.63 -23.28
C GLU A 45 15.96 26.07 -22.69
N ILE A 46 14.98 25.15 -22.61
CA ILE A 46 13.68 25.43 -21.98
C ILE A 46 13.85 25.78 -20.51
N ILE A 47 14.68 25.01 -19.77
CA ILE A 47 14.95 25.26 -18.36
C ILE A 47 15.65 26.60 -18.14
N GLN A 48 16.60 26.96 -19.02
CA GLN A 48 17.27 28.27 -18.94
C GLN A 48 16.33 29.43 -19.21
N ASN A 49 15.44 29.31 -20.19
CA ASN A 49 14.48 30.36 -20.55
C ASN A 49 13.37 30.53 -19.50
N ALA A 50 12.86 29.46 -18.92
CA ALA A 50 11.83 29.48 -17.88
C ALA A 50 12.38 29.79 -16.48
N GLY A 51 13.68 29.63 -16.27
CA GLY A 51 14.31 29.65 -14.96
C GLY A 51 14.29 28.29 -14.27
N ARG A 52 15.42 27.92 -13.67
CA ARG A 52 15.59 26.58 -13.09
C ARG A 52 14.66 26.32 -11.90
N GLU A 53 14.45 27.32 -11.06
CA GLU A 53 13.64 27.17 -9.86
C GLU A 53 12.13 27.07 -10.16
N PRO A 54 11.51 27.91 -11.00
CA PRO A 54 10.11 27.76 -11.39
C PRO A 54 9.83 26.44 -12.12
N MET A 55 10.75 26.01 -12.98
CA MET A 55 10.61 24.72 -13.68
C MET A 55 10.69 23.55 -12.71
N GLY A 56 11.57 23.58 -11.71
CA GLY A 56 11.68 22.56 -10.68
C GLY A 56 10.40 22.45 -9.84
N GLN A 57 9.83 23.57 -9.42
CA GLN A 57 8.56 23.62 -8.70
C GLN A 57 7.42 23.03 -9.53
N LEU A 58 7.34 23.39 -10.80
CA LEU A 58 6.32 22.88 -11.72
C LEU A 58 6.41 21.36 -11.89
N LEU A 59 7.61 20.83 -12.15
CA LEU A 59 7.83 19.38 -12.29
C LEU A 59 7.50 18.62 -11.01
N HIS A 60 7.87 19.19 -9.86
CA HIS A 60 7.56 18.59 -8.57
C HIS A 60 6.06 18.59 -8.30
N HIS A 61 5.36 19.68 -8.64
CA HIS A 61 3.91 19.76 -8.55
C HIS A 61 3.22 18.71 -9.43
N PHE A 62 3.63 18.54 -10.69
CA PHE A 62 3.07 17.52 -11.56
C PHE A 62 3.27 16.11 -11.02
N ALA A 63 4.47 15.80 -10.50
CA ALA A 63 4.75 14.50 -9.90
C ALA A 63 3.89 14.25 -8.64
N ALA A 64 3.73 15.26 -7.80
CA ALA A 64 2.90 15.20 -6.60
C ALA A 64 1.40 15.08 -6.94
N GLU A 65 0.92 15.82 -7.96
CA GLU A 65 -0.49 15.78 -8.38
C GLU A 65 -0.83 14.42 -9.00
N GLN A 66 0.06 13.83 -9.79
CA GLN A 66 -0.11 12.47 -10.30
C GLN A 66 -0.25 11.47 -9.15
N TYR A 67 0.59 11.57 -8.13
CA TYR A 67 0.50 10.71 -6.95
C TYR A 67 -0.83 10.90 -6.19
N ARG A 68 -1.26 12.15 -5.97
CA ARG A 68 -2.54 12.48 -5.32
C ARG A 68 -3.75 11.94 -6.07
N TYR A 69 -3.67 11.89 -7.41
CA TYR A 69 -4.73 11.29 -8.23
C TYR A 69 -4.82 9.78 -8.05
N TYR A 70 -3.69 9.08 -7.94
CA TYR A 70 -3.68 7.62 -7.79
C TYR A 70 -3.98 7.15 -6.36
N LEU A 71 -3.72 7.97 -5.33
CA LEU A 71 -3.95 7.60 -3.94
C LEU A 71 -5.37 7.12 -3.63
N PRO A 72 -6.44 7.86 -3.97
CA PRO A 72 -7.81 7.41 -3.70
C PRO A 72 -8.19 6.19 -4.54
N LEU A 73 -7.75 6.12 -5.79
CA LEU A 73 -7.98 4.96 -6.65
C LEU A 73 -7.33 3.70 -6.06
N TRP A 74 -6.08 3.82 -5.62
CA TRP A 74 -5.36 2.74 -4.97
C TRP A 74 -6.04 2.31 -3.67
N GLY A 75 -6.50 3.25 -2.85
CA GLY A 75 -7.27 2.97 -1.65
C GLY A 75 -8.55 2.17 -1.92
N MET A 76 -9.28 2.50 -2.99
CA MET A 76 -10.47 1.75 -3.41
C MET A 76 -10.12 0.33 -3.88
N ILE A 77 -9.03 0.15 -4.63
CA ILE A 77 -8.54 -1.18 -5.04
C ILE A 77 -8.17 -2.01 -3.81
N GLN A 78 -7.47 -1.42 -2.84
CA GLN A 78 -7.14 -2.09 -1.58
C GLN A 78 -8.42 -2.51 -0.82
N LEU A 79 -9.42 -1.64 -0.76
CA LEU A 79 -10.69 -1.93 -0.09
C LEU A 79 -11.37 -3.15 -0.71
N VAL A 80 -11.49 -3.19 -2.03
CA VAL A 80 -12.06 -4.34 -2.76
C VAL A 80 -11.23 -5.62 -2.50
N GLY A 81 -9.90 -5.52 -2.53
CA GLY A 81 -9.01 -6.66 -2.27
C GLY A 81 -9.17 -7.23 -0.86
N ILE A 82 -9.27 -6.36 0.15
CA ILE A 82 -9.47 -6.78 1.55
C ILE A 82 -10.87 -7.36 1.77
N LEU A 83 -11.90 -6.81 1.14
CA LEU A 83 -13.25 -7.38 1.21
C LEU A 83 -13.31 -8.77 0.56
N ALA A 84 -12.65 -8.96 -0.59
CA ALA A 84 -12.53 -10.26 -1.23
C ALA A 84 -11.78 -11.27 -0.33
N LEU A 85 -10.67 -10.86 0.29
CA LEU A 85 -9.93 -11.68 1.25
C LEU A 85 -10.78 -12.04 2.47
N ALA A 86 -11.51 -11.08 3.04
CA ALA A 86 -12.43 -11.31 4.16
C ALA A 86 -13.52 -12.32 3.80
N GLY A 87 -14.11 -12.19 2.60
CA GLY A 87 -15.09 -13.14 2.08
C GLY A 87 -14.52 -14.55 1.99
N VAL A 88 -13.33 -14.72 1.39
CA VAL A 88 -12.66 -16.03 1.30
C VAL A 88 -12.37 -16.60 2.69
N LEU A 89 -11.93 -15.80 3.66
CA LEU A 89 -11.66 -16.23 5.02
C LEU A 89 -12.95 -16.62 5.76
N TYR A 90 -14.03 -15.89 5.55
CA TYR A 90 -15.35 -16.18 6.16
C TYR A 90 -15.92 -17.52 5.65
N PHE A 91 -15.88 -17.75 4.33
CA PHE A 91 -16.38 -18.98 3.72
C PHE A 91 -15.43 -20.18 3.85
N ALA A 92 -14.19 -19.97 4.31
CA ALA A 92 -13.20 -21.04 4.48
C ALA A 92 -13.55 -22.05 5.59
N ALA A 93 -14.69 -21.93 6.25
CA ALA A 93 -15.30 -22.86 7.23
C ALA A 93 -14.42 -23.23 8.45
N GLU A 94 -13.23 -22.73 8.57
CA GLU A 94 -12.46 -22.85 9.82
C GLU A 94 -12.77 -21.64 10.68
N LYS A 95 -13.61 -21.82 11.71
CA LYS A 95 -14.03 -20.81 12.71
C LYS A 95 -12.85 -20.26 13.55
N ARG A 96 -11.85 -19.72 12.90
CA ARG A 96 -10.68 -19.12 13.56
C ARG A 96 -10.83 -17.62 13.57
N ILE A 97 -10.98 -17.08 14.75
CA ILE A 97 -11.23 -15.67 14.99
C ILE A 97 -10.01 -14.81 14.61
N LEU A 98 -8.78 -15.29 14.83
CA LEU A 98 -7.56 -14.49 14.68
C LEU A 98 -7.30 -13.98 13.25
N PRO A 99 -7.36 -14.82 12.18
CA PRO A 99 -7.24 -14.31 10.81
C PRO A 99 -8.32 -13.29 10.45
N GLN A 100 -9.54 -13.44 10.98
CA GLN A 100 -10.63 -12.51 10.74
C GLN A 100 -10.37 -11.16 11.44
N ILE A 101 -9.85 -11.17 12.67
CA ILE A 101 -9.45 -9.95 13.40
C ILE A 101 -8.32 -9.22 12.66
N LEU A 102 -7.30 -9.93 12.18
CA LEU A 102 -6.20 -9.33 11.43
C LEU A 102 -6.69 -8.73 10.11
N CYS A 103 -7.58 -9.42 9.39
CA CYS A 103 -8.20 -8.90 8.18
C CYS A 103 -9.06 -7.65 8.46
N LEU A 104 -9.83 -7.64 9.55
CA LEU A 104 -10.58 -6.48 10.01
C LEU A 104 -9.65 -5.32 10.37
N ALA A 105 -8.53 -5.57 11.03
CA ALA A 105 -7.55 -4.54 11.34
C ALA A 105 -6.99 -3.89 10.07
N ILE A 106 -6.63 -4.67 9.05
CA ILE A 106 -6.18 -4.13 7.75
C ILE A 106 -7.31 -3.31 7.10
N PHE A 107 -8.55 -3.80 7.13
CA PHE A 107 -9.70 -3.07 6.60
C PHE A 107 -9.86 -1.69 7.25
N VAL A 108 -9.79 -1.63 8.59
CA VAL A 108 -9.89 -0.36 9.34
C VAL A 108 -8.76 0.59 8.95
N LEU A 109 -7.52 0.09 8.81
CA LEU A 109 -6.38 0.91 8.39
C LEU A 109 -6.54 1.45 6.96
N VAL A 110 -7.09 0.66 6.02
CA VAL A 110 -7.38 1.11 4.64
C VAL A 110 -8.47 2.19 4.65
N VAL A 111 -9.55 2.01 5.42
CA VAL A 111 -10.62 3.02 5.55
C VAL A 111 -10.07 4.30 6.16
N PHE A 112 -9.22 4.21 7.17
CA PHE A 112 -8.57 5.36 7.79
C PHE A 112 -7.69 6.13 6.79
N GLN A 113 -6.91 5.45 5.96
CA GLN A 113 -6.13 6.10 4.89
C GLN A 113 -7.02 6.79 3.86
N LEU A 114 -8.12 6.14 3.45
CA LEU A 114 -9.08 6.75 2.53
C LEU A 114 -9.69 8.04 3.11
N ALA A 115 -9.94 8.10 4.42
CA ALA A 115 -10.44 9.28 5.09
C ALA A 115 -9.42 10.42 5.16
N ILE A 116 -8.12 10.11 5.26
CA ILE A 116 -7.04 11.12 5.31
C ILE A 116 -6.66 11.62 3.90
N ASN A 117 -6.79 10.80 2.86
CA ASN A 117 -6.35 11.14 1.51
C ASN A 117 -6.86 12.50 0.98
N PRO A 118 -8.14 12.90 1.14
CA PRO A 118 -8.62 14.20 0.66
C PRO A 118 -7.93 15.37 1.36
N GLU A 119 -7.73 15.27 2.66
CA GLU A 119 -7.06 16.32 3.46
C GLU A 119 -5.60 16.45 3.07
N LEU A 120 -4.90 15.31 2.91
CA LEU A 120 -3.51 15.27 2.45
C LEU A 120 -3.37 15.87 1.04
N ALA A 121 -4.29 15.55 0.13
CA ALA A 121 -4.29 16.10 -1.23
C ALA A 121 -4.56 17.61 -1.24
N TYR A 122 -5.56 18.06 -0.48
CA TYR A 122 -5.91 19.48 -0.39
C TYR A 122 -4.76 20.33 0.14
N ARG A 123 -4.23 19.97 1.31
CA ARG A 123 -3.13 20.72 1.95
C ARG A 123 -1.81 20.58 1.19
N GLY A 124 -1.59 19.44 0.54
CA GLY A 124 -0.41 19.27 -0.30
C GLY A 124 -0.40 20.22 -1.49
N ARG A 125 -1.56 20.52 -2.11
CA ARG A 125 -1.66 21.51 -3.19
C ARG A 125 -1.36 22.92 -2.70
N GLU A 126 -1.82 23.28 -1.51
CA GLU A 126 -1.47 24.57 -0.89
C GLU A 126 0.04 24.68 -0.63
N ALA A 127 0.71 23.57 -0.33
CA ALA A 127 2.14 23.55 -0.06
C ALA A 127 3.02 23.61 -1.31
N ASP A 128 2.52 23.18 -2.48
CA ASP A 128 3.30 23.14 -3.73
C ASP A 128 3.57 24.55 -4.29
N PHE A 129 2.62 25.49 -4.12
CA PHE A 129 2.75 26.87 -4.55
C PHE A 129 2.39 27.82 -3.39
N PRO A 130 3.33 28.04 -2.46
CA PRO A 130 3.04 28.87 -1.32
C PRO A 130 2.81 30.33 -1.76
N PRO A 131 1.65 30.94 -1.47
CA PRO A 131 1.49 32.38 -1.61
C PRO A 131 2.37 33.07 -0.57
N GLY A 132 3.53 33.58 -0.99
CA GLY A 132 4.40 34.50 -0.27
C GLY A 132 4.91 34.16 1.14
N SER A 133 4.18 33.46 1.93
CA SER A 133 4.58 32.93 3.26
C SER A 133 3.58 31.88 3.72
N LEU A 134 3.82 30.62 3.40
CA LEU A 134 3.13 29.55 4.11
C LEU A 134 3.48 29.66 5.58
N SER A 135 2.47 29.75 6.44
CA SER A 135 2.72 29.70 7.86
C SER A 135 3.43 28.39 8.19
N LEU A 136 4.49 28.44 9.00
CA LEU A 136 5.22 27.26 9.49
C LEU A 136 4.26 26.14 9.99
N GLY A 137 3.07 26.54 10.46
CA GLY A 137 2.02 25.62 10.89
C GLY A 137 1.38 24.79 9.76
N THR A 138 1.26 25.31 8.55
CA THR A 138 0.68 24.56 7.42
C THR A 138 1.66 23.50 6.91
N GLN A 139 2.94 23.84 6.78
CA GLN A 139 3.99 22.88 6.41
C GLN A 139 4.10 21.75 7.44
N ALA A 140 4.12 22.07 8.73
CA ALA A 140 4.16 21.06 9.79
C ALA A 140 2.97 20.11 9.74
N ARG A 141 1.77 20.61 9.42
CA ARG A 141 0.57 19.75 9.27
C ARG A 141 0.66 18.82 8.06
N VAL A 142 1.14 19.29 6.91
CA VAL A 142 1.33 18.44 5.71
C VAL A 142 2.32 17.34 6.00
N LEU A 143 3.45 17.65 6.63
CA LEU A 143 4.45 16.65 7.01
C LEU A 143 3.88 15.65 8.01
N ALA A 144 3.17 16.10 9.05
CA ALA A 144 2.54 15.21 10.02
C ALA A 144 1.51 14.26 9.37
N LEU A 145 0.68 14.76 8.44
CA LEU A 145 -0.27 13.91 7.71
C LEU A 145 0.44 12.89 6.81
N ALA A 146 1.53 13.29 6.15
CA ALA A 146 2.32 12.39 5.33
C ALA A 146 3.01 11.30 6.18
N GLU A 147 3.55 11.66 7.34
CA GLU A 147 4.14 10.70 8.29
C GLU A 147 3.10 9.71 8.84
N VAL A 148 1.91 10.21 9.22
CA VAL A 148 0.79 9.34 9.67
C VAL A 148 0.40 8.40 8.54
N TRP A 149 0.26 8.90 7.31
CA TRP A 149 -0.10 8.08 6.16
C TRP A 149 0.94 6.97 5.91
N ALA A 150 2.23 7.31 5.90
CA ALA A 150 3.33 6.37 5.73
C ALA A 150 3.40 5.35 6.89
N GLY A 151 3.18 5.81 8.13
CA GLY A 151 3.11 4.94 9.30
C GLY A 151 2.01 3.90 9.20
N VAL A 152 0.82 4.31 8.75
CA VAL A 152 -0.31 3.39 8.52
C VAL A 152 0.02 2.37 7.42
N GLU A 153 0.73 2.75 6.35
CA GLU A 153 1.16 1.84 5.30
C GLU A 153 2.10 0.74 5.85
N ILE A 154 3.09 1.14 6.65
CA ILE A 154 4.01 0.20 7.30
C ILE A 154 3.25 -0.76 8.23
N VAL A 155 2.33 -0.24 9.06
CA VAL A 155 1.52 -1.07 9.98
C VAL A 155 0.67 -2.07 9.20
N LYS A 156 0.04 -1.67 8.10
CA LYS A 156 -0.72 -2.59 7.22
C LYS A 156 0.15 -3.73 6.70
N LEU A 157 1.35 -3.42 6.22
CA LEU A 157 2.28 -4.44 5.71
C LEU A 157 2.71 -5.41 6.81
N ILE A 158 2.98 -4.92 8.03
CA ILE A 158 3.31 -5.76 9.19
C ILE A 158 2.13 -6.69 9.53
N VAL A 159 0.91 -6.14 9.64
CA VAL A 159 -0.30 -6.94 9.94
C VAL A 159 -0.55 -7.96 8.84
N GLY A 160 -0.35 -7.57 7.57
CA GLY A 160 -0.43 -8.45 6.41
C GLY A 160 0.59 -9.60 6.47
N ALA A 161 1.84 -9.30 6.85
CA ALA A 161 2.88 -10.31 7.01
C ALA A 161 2.55 -11.29 8.16
N VAL A 162 2.05 -10.80 9.29
CA VAL A 162 1.57 -11.63 10.40
C VAL A 162 0.44 -12.54 9.94
N LEU A 163 -0.55 -12.00 9.21
CA LEU A 163 -1.64 -12.79 8.64
C LEU A 163 -1.12 -13.87 7.68
N ALA A 164 -0.14 -13.54 6.83
CA ALA A 164 0.51 -14.50 5.94
C ALA A 164 1.16 -15.66 6.71
N VAL A 165 1.95 -15.35 7.74
CA VAL A 165 2.59 -16.36 8.60
C VAL A 165 1.54 -17.29 9.22
N PHE A 166 0.43 -16.76 9.72
CA PHE A 166 -0.67 -17.58 10.24
C PHE A 166 -1.26 -18.49 9.17
N LEU A 167 -1.54 -18.00 7.98
CA LEU A 167 -2.10 -18.80 6.90
C LEU A 167 -1.14 -19.91 6.44
N PHE A 168 0.17 -19.66 6.43
CA PHE A 168 1.21 -20.66 6.10
C PHE A 168 1.38 -21.72 7.20
N SER A 169 1.44 -21.32 8.47
CA SER A 169 1.63 -22.23 9.60
C SER A 169 0.53 -23.29 9.67
N PHE A 170 -0.71 -22.92 9.34
CA PHE A 170 -1.83 -23.87 9.31
C PHE A 170 -1.73 -24.92 8.20
N ARG A 171 -1.06 -24.58 7.12
CA ARG A 171 -0.81 -25.53 6.03
C ARG A 171 0.15 -26.64 6.45
N SER A 172 1.16 -26.30 7.24
CA SER A 172 2.17 -27.24 7.73
C SER A 172 1.58 -28.26 8.71
N THR A 173 0.82 -27.81 9.69
CA THR A 173 0.25 -28.68 10.75
C THR A 173 -0.76 -29.71 10.18
N ARG A 174 -1.51 -29.34 9.14
CA ARG A 174 -2.47 -30.25 8.49
C ARG A 174 -1.79 -31.36 7.67
N ARG A 175 -0.63 -31.07 7.11
CA ARG A 175 0.16 -32.05 6.34
C ARG A 175 0.78 -33.11 7.25
N SER A 176 1.24 -32.71 8.44
CA SER A 176 1.81 -33.62 9.43
C SER A 176 0.77 -34.59 10.01
N ARG A 177 -0.46 -34.13 10.28
CA ARG A 177 -1.52 -35.02 10.80
C ARG A 177 -1.97 -36.08 9.80
N ARG A 178 -1.87 -35.85 8.48
CA ARG A 178 -2.28 -36.80 7.45
C ARG A 178 -1.26 -37.91 7.19
N SER A 179 0.01 -37.67 7.59
CA SER A 179 1.07 -38.67 7.45
C SER A 179 1.21 -39.62 8.64
N VAL A 180 0.44 -39.38 9.72
CA VAL A 180 0.50 -40.16 10.99
C VAL A 180 -0.70 -41.09 11.12
N ASP A 181 -1.57 -41.23 10.13
CA ASP A 181 -2.64 -42.25 10.13
C ASP A 181 -2.02 -43.60 9.81
N PRO A 182 -1.71 -44.47 10.81
CA PRO A 182 -1.13 -45.78 10.55
C PRO A 182 -2.21 -46.62 9.86
N ALA A 183 -1.81 -47.24 8.77
CA ALA A 183 -2.61 -48.22 8.05
C ALA A 183 -3.37 -49.12 9.02
N THR A 184 -4.68 -49.14 8.94
CA THR A 184 -5.55 -50.12 9.56
C THR A 184 -4.97 -51.49 9.31
N PRO A 185 -4.71 -52.30 10.34
CA PRO A 185 -4.26 -53.69 10.12
C PRO A 185 -5.31 -54.44 9.32
N VAL A 186 -4.91 -54.93 8.15
CA VAL A 186 -5.71 -55.85 7.36
C VAL A 186 -5.87 -57.12 8.20
N HIS A 187 -7.06 -57.32 8.76
CA HIS A 187 -7.45 -58.62 9.28
C HIS A 187 -7.51 -59.61 8.11
N VAL A 188 -6.47 -60.43 7.98
CA VAL A 188 -6.51 -61.67 7.19
C VAL A 188 -7.19 -62.68 8.09
N GLY A 189 -8.46 -63.00 7.76
CA GLY A 189 -9.20 -64.12 8.27
C GLY A 189 -9.18 -65.29 7.25
#